data_ef9d973f28e46d81f02f9594c8642514
#
_entry.id   ef9d973f28e46d81f02f9594c8642514
#
_cell.length_a   1.000
_cell.length_b   1.000
_cell.length_c   1.000
_cell.angle_alpha   90.00
_cell.angle_beta   90.00
_cell.angle_gamma   90.00
#
_symmetry.space_group_name_H-M   'P 1'
#
loop_
_entity.id
_entity.type
_entity.pdbx_description
1 polymer ?
#
loop_
_entity_poly.entity_id
_entity_poly.type
_entity_poly.pdbx_seq_one_letter_code
_entity_poly.pdbx_strand_id
1 'polypeptide(L)'
;MVFRGWLKVSYIEYPGMISTVLFTGGCNFRCPYCYNPELVSLEGPLPYIEDSHVFEFLQRRKGMVDAVCITGGEALIHTTDLFPFLESIKRLGFLIKIDTNGSFYQPFHQISQSGLVDLWGIDYKLPFSQYEKVLGEKWYKNCQSVFNEALQNPHQTEIRTTIYPPFHNEKVLLEMAENCYLANHWYWQNFQPQKTLSNEARTIPPYSSSLLNQWRDQINQHIQKDLIIIRSNPSFKNSDERLMNIVE
;
A
#
# COMPACT_ATOMS: atom_id res chain seq x y z
N MET A 1 -11.61 13.01 7.77
CA MET A 1 -10.33 12.32 7.40
C MET A 1 -9.21 13.32 7.13
N VAL A 2 -7.92 12.95 7.31
CA VAL A 2 -6.77 13.83 7.00
C VAL A 2 -6.17 13.42 5.66
N PHE A 3 -6.83 13.78 4.57
CA PHE A 3 -6.29 13.56 3.23
C PHE A 3 -5.36 14.69 2.82
N ARG A 4 -4.21 14.34 2.26
CA ARG A 4 -3.14 15.25 1.80
C ARG A 4 -2.78 15.06 0.34
N GLY A 5 -3.45 14.15 -0.35
CA GLY A 5 -3.25 13.91 -1.78
C GLY A 5 -4.47 13.21 -2.37
N TRP A 6 -4.70 13.44 -3.66
CA TRP A 6 -5.83 12.87 -4.38
C TRP A 6 -5.51 12.65 -5.85
N LEU A 7 -5.52 11.40 -6.27
CA LEU A 7 -5.51 11.05 -7.69
C LEU A 7 -6.95 10.76 -8.12
N LYS A 8 -7.52 11.64 -8.93
CA LYS A 8 -8.93 11.60 -9.33
C LYS A 8 -9.32 10.31 -10.04
N VAL A 9 -8.42 9.76 -10.88
CA VAL A 9 -8.65 8.52 -11.64
C VAL A 9 -7.38 7.67 -11.68
N SER A 10 -7.52 6.39 -11.39
CA SER A 10 -6.46 5.39 -11.52
C SER A 10 -7.02 4.10 -12.11
N TYR A 11 -6.23 3.46 -12.98
CA TYR A 11 -6.54 2.17 -13.61
C TYR A 11 -5.69 1.03 -13.03
N ILE A 12 -4.88 1.31 -12.01
CA ILE A 12 -3.88 0.37 -11.49
C ILE A 12 -4.00 0.09 -10.00
N GLU A 13 -4.65 0.98 -9.23
CA GLU A 13 -4.67 0.83 -7.76
C GLU A 13 -5.74 -0.15 -7.27
N TYR A 14 -6.81 -0.35 -8.02
CA TYR A 14 -7.77 -1.41 -7.77
C TYR A 14 -7.80 -2.36 -8.97
N PRO A 15 -7.51 -3.67 -8.81
CA PRO A 15 -7.46 -4.60 -9.94
C PRO A 15 -8.78 -4.68 -10.70
N GLY A 16 -8.74 -4.42 -12.01
CA GLY A 16 -9.89 -4.53 -12.91
C GLY A 16 -10.94 -3.44 -12.77
N MET A 17 -10.73 -2.42 -11.91
CA MET A 17 -11.69 -1.36 -11.64
C MET A 17 -11.08 0.02 -11.89
N ILE A 18 -11.91 0.97 -12.29
CA ILE A 18 -11.54 2.39 -12.33
C ILE A 18 -11.68 2.93 -10.91
N SER A 19 -10.59 3.44 -10.35
CA SER A 19 -10.59 3.90 -8.97
C SER A 19 -10.18 5.37 -8.84
N THR A 20 -10.62 6.00 -7.76
CA THR A 20 -10.03 7.23 -7.24
C THR A 20 -9.15 6.88 -6.04
N VAL A 21 -8.03 7.62 -5.86
CA VAL A 21 -7.04 7.30 -4.82
C VAL A 21 -6.86 8.47 -3.88
N LEU A 22 -7.10 8.24 -2.61
CA LEU A 22 -6.97 9.21 -1.53
C LEU A 22 -5.74 8.89 -0.69
N PHE A 23 -4.87 9.88 -0.51
CA PHE A 23 -3.64 9.72 0.26
C PHE A 23 -3.78 10.39 1.62
N THR A 24 -3.70 9.61 2.69
CA THR A 24 -3.71 10.12 4.07
C THR A 24 -2.37 10.74 4.45
N GLY A 25 -2.40 11.77 5.29
CA GLY A 25 -1.22 12.32 5.93
C GLY A 25 -0.90 11.58 7.24
N GLY A 26 0.39 11.53 7.59
CA GLY A 26 0.90 10.85 8.77
C GLY A 26 1.24 9.38 8.54
N CYS A 27 2.41 8.98 9.01
CA CYS A 27 2.86 7.60 9.05
C CYS A 27 3.69 7.36 10.30
N ASN A 28 3.53 6.20 10.92
CA ASN A 28 4.34 5.79 12.07
C ASN A 28 5.66 5.13 11.66
N PHE A 29 5.84 4.78 10.37
CA PHE A 29 7.09 4.25 9.85
C PHE A 29 7.95 5.34 9.21
N ARG A 30 9.26 5.06 9.11
CA ARG A 30 10.28 5.91 8.46
C ARG A 30 11.08 5.09 7.47
N CYS A 31 10.36 4.40 6.55
CA CYS A 31 11.01 3.59 5.51
C CYS A 31 11.95 4.46 4.67
N PRO A 32 13.23 4.12 4.55
CA PRO A 32 14.20 4.95 3.82
C PRO A 32 13.81 5.16 2.35
N TYR A 33 13.14 4.17 1.77
CA TYR A 33 12.68 4.14 0.38
C TYR A 33 11.24 4.64 0.18
N CYS A 34 10.67 5.36 1.15
CA CYS A 34 9.28 5.84 1.05
C CYS A 34 9.08 6.74 -0.17
N TYR A 35 8.11 6.39 -1.03
CA TYR A 35 7.79 7.16 -2.24
C TYR A 35 7.04 8.48 -1.96
N ASN A 36 6.42 8.58 -0.80
CA ASN A 36 5.61 9.74 -0.40
C ASN A 36 6.17 10.36 0.88
N PRO A 37 7.44 10.83 0.89
CA PRO A 37 8.06 11.37 2.09
C PRO A 37 7.31 12.57 2.67
N GLU A 38 6.63 13.35 1.84
CA GLU A 38 5.80 14.49 2.23
C GLU A 38 4.55 14.10 3.03
N LEU A 39 4.09 12.85 2.92
CA LEU A 39 2.94 12.31 3.65
C LEU A 39 3.31 11.73 5.02
N VAL A 40 4.60 11.61 5.32
CA VAL A 40 5.07 10.97 6.57
C VAL A 40 4.72 11.82 7.81
N SER A 41 4.75 13.15 7.69
CA SER A 41 4.28 14.06 8.73
C SER A 41 2.80 14.38 8.59
N LEU A 42 2.08 14.44 9.72
CA LEU A 42 0.71 14.95 9.75
C LEU A 42 0.64 16.44 9.38
N GLU A 43 1.65 17.20 9.77
CA GLU A 43 1.79 18.62 9.51
C GLU A 43 2.62 18.90 8.24
N GLY A 44 2.54 17.98 7.26
CA GLY A 44 3.30 18.07 6.03
C GLY A 44 2.91 19.29 5.17
N PRO A 45 3.71 19.61 4.14
CA PRO A 45 3.55 20.80 3.30
C PRO A 45 2.33 20.74 2.36
N LEU A 46 1.74 19.57 2.20
CA LEU A 46 0.61 19.37 1.28
C LEU A 46 -0.69 19.93 1.85
N PRO A 47 -1.57 20.48 1.00
CA PRO A 47 -2.86 21.00 1.42
C PRO A 47 -3.76 19.91 1.98
N TYR A 48 -4.66 20.29 2.84
CA TYR A 48 -5.73 19.44 3.35
C TYR A 48 -6.85 19.34 2.31
N ILE A 49 -7.41 18.14 2.14
CA ILE A 49 -8.53 17.86 1.26
C ILE A 49 -9.75 17.56 2.12
N GLU A 50 -10.79 18.37 1.99
CA GLU A 50 -12.04 18.21 2.72
C GLU A 50 -12.84 17.00 2.24
N ASP A 51 -13.40 16.23 3.16
CA ASP A 51 -14.24 15.08 2.86
C ASP A 51 -15.45 15.44 1.97
N SER A 52 -15.99 16.64 2.14
CA SER A 52 -17.09 17.17 1.34
C SER A 52 -16.75 17.19 -0.16
N HIS A 53 -15.55 17.60 -0.53
CA HIS A 53 -15.09 17.60 -1.92
C HIS A 53 -14.97 16.19 -2.49
N VAL A 54 -14.53 15.24 -1.65
CA VAL A 54 -14.46 13.83 -2.05
C VAL A 54 -15.86 13.28 -2.32
N PHE A 55 -16.82 13.51 -1.43
CA PHE A 55 -18.18 13.02 -1.61
C PHE A 55 -18.89 13.67 -2.81
N GLU A 56 -18.69 14.97 -3.02
CA GLU A 56 -19.23 15.67 -4.20
C GLU A 56 -18.67 15.07 -5.50
N PHE A 57 -17.38 14.82 -5.56
CA PHE A 57 -16.74 14.16 -6.70
C PHE A 57 -17.32 12.76 -6.94
N LEU A 58 -17.43 11.94 -5.91
CA LEU A 58 -17.96 10.59 -6.01
C LEU A 58 -19.41 10.59 -6.52
N GLN A 59 -20.25 11.49 -6.02
CA GLN A 59 -21.63 11.62 -6.51
C GLN A 59 -21.67 11.95 -7.99
N ARG A 60 -20.83 12.89 -8.46
CA ARG A 60 -20.75 13.29 -9.89
C ARG A 60 -20.15 12.19 -10.77
N ARG A 61 -19.34 11.28 -10.23
CA ARG A 61 -18.63 10.23 -10.96
C ARG A 61 -19.22 8.83 -10.79
N LYS A 62 -20.41 8.74 -10.24
CA LYS A 62 -21.13 7.47 -10.10
C LYS A 62 -21.35 6.83 -11.47
N GLY A 63 -20.94 5.55 -11.61
CA GLY A 63 -20.92 4.83 -12.89
C GLY A 63 -19.73 5.12 -13.82
N MET A 64 -18.82 6.02 -13.42
CA MET A 64 -17.54 6.29 -14.12
C MET A 64 -16.33 5.84 -13.30
N VAL A 65 -16.48 5.83 -11.98
CA VAL A 65 -15.51 5.32 -11.01
C VAL A 65 -16.19 4.19 -10.26
N ASP A 66 -15.50 3.09 -10.06
CA ASP A 66 -16.02 1.89 -9.42
C ASP A 66 -15.58 1.78 -7.95
N ALA A 67 -14.38 2.28 -7.64
CA ALA A 67 -13.74 2.06 -6.36
C ALA A 67 -13.05 3.30 -5.79
N VAL A 68 -12.92 3.32 -4.46
CA VAL A 68 -12.11 4.28 -3.70
C VAL A 68 -10.95 3.54 -3.05
N CYS A 69 -9.73 3.90 -3.40
CA CYS A 69 -8.51 3.40 -2.77
C CYS A 69 -8.02 4.41 -1.73
N ILE A 70 -7.82 3.99 -0.50
CA ILE A 70 -7.29 4.79 0.59
C ILE A 70 -5.88 4.29 0.90
N THR A 71 -4.89 5.16 0.77
CA THR A 71 -3.47 4.86 0.90
C THR A 71 -2.74 6.08 1.49
N GLY A 72 -1.44 6.25 1.28
CA GLY A 72 -0.70 7.47 1.58
C GLY A 72 0.38 7.28 2.61
N GLY A 73 0.26 7.89 3.79
CA GLY A 73 1.07 7.62 4.97
C GLY A 73 0.69 6.26 5.56
N GLU A 74 -0.08 6.26 6.63
CA GLU A 74 -0.74 5.07 7.16
C GLU A 74 -2.22 5.38 7.44
N ALA A 75 -3.12 4.77 6.67
CA ALA A 75 -4.55 5.06 6.75
C ALA A 75 -5.15 4.71 8.12
N LEU A 76 -4.68 3.65 8.76
CA LEU A 76 -5.22 3.14 10.03
C LEU A 76 -4.81 3.99 11.26
N ILE A 77 -3.97 5.01 11.11
CA ILE A 77 -3.75 6.01 12.16
C ILE A 77 -5.05 6.81 12.45
N HIS A 78 -5.88 7.01 11.44
CA HIS A 78 -7.07 7.85 11.48
C HIS A 78 -8.36 7.09 11.79
N THR A 79 -8.30 6.03 12.57
CA THR A 79 -9.41 5.06 12.77
C THR A 79 -10.72 5.71 13.17
N THR A 80 -10.68 6.73 14.05
CA THR A 80 -11.89 7.43 14.51
C THR A 80 -12.68 8.07 13.37
N ASP A 81 -11.99 8.69 12.41
CA ASP A 81 -12.63 9.35 11.27
C ASP A 81 -12.80 8.39 10.08
N LEU A 82 -11.94 7.38 9.98
CA LEU A 82 -11.91 6.45 8.86
C LEU A 82 -13.21 5.63 8.81
N PHE A 83 -13.65 5.07 9.93
CA PHE A 83 -14.82 4.18 9.96
C PHE A 83 -16.09 4.86 9.40
N PRO A 84 -16.54 6.03 9.91
CA PRO A 84 -17.72 6.72 9.36
C PRO A 84 -17.53 7.18 7.91
N PHE A 85 -16.28 7.47 7.50
CA PHE A 85 -15.97 7.78 6.10
C PHE A 85 -16.18 6.56 5.19
N LEU A 86 -15.71 5.37 5.59
CA LEU A 86 -15.93 4.11 4.84
C LEU A 86 -17.43 3.78 4.71
N GLU A 87 -18.19 3.91 5.80
CA GLU A 87 -19.63 3.71 5.75
C GLU A 87 -20.32 4.62 4.74
N SER A 88 -19.87 5.89 4.66
CA SER A 88 -20.43 6.86 3.72
C SER A 88 -20.09 6.50 2.27
N ILE A 89 -18.89 6.01 1.99
CA ILE A 89 -18.47 5.50 0.68
C ILE A 89 -19.31 4.28 0.29
N LYS A 90 -19.49 3.33 1.20
CA LYS A 90 -20.32 2.13 0.94
C LYS A 90 -21.77 2.49 0.65
N ARG A 91 -22.35 3.44 1.38
CA ARG A 91 -23.72 3.92 1.09
C ARG A 91 -23.87 4.54 -0.30
N LEU A 92 -22.79 5.13 -0.86
CA LEU A 92 -22.78 5.62 -2.22
C LEU A 92 -22.64 4.50 -3.27
N GLY A 93 -22.30 3.27 -2.86
CA GLY A 93 -22.24 2.07 -3.71
C GLY A 93 -20.85 1.81 -4.32
N PHE A 94 -19.77 2.42 -3.79
CA PHE A 94 -18.41 2.17 -4.27
C PHE A 94 -17.75 0.99 -3.57
N LEU A 95 -16.85 0.33 -4.29
CA LEU A 95 -15.90 -0.60 -3.71
C LEU A 95 -14.81 0.17 -2.94
N ILE A 96 -14.28 -0.45 -1.89
CA ILE A 96 -13.26 0.17 -1.03
C ILE A 96 -12.03 -0.72 -0.99
N LYS A 97 -10.87 -0.11 -1.26
CA LYS A 97 -9.55 -0.70 -0.99
C LYS A 97 -8.81 0.15 0.03
N ILE A 98 -8.16 -0.49 0.99
CA ILE A 98 -7.26 0.16 1.94
C ILE A 98 -5.87 -0.47 1.83
N ASP A 99 -4.87 0.39 1.67
CA ASP A 99 -3.47 0.00 1.78
C ASP A 99 -2.94 0.33 3.17
N THR A 100 -2.28 -0.63 3.82
CA THR A 100 -1.73 -0.45 5.17
C THR A 100 -0.35 -1.10 5.34
N ASN A 101 0.46 -0.51 6.20
CA ASN A 101 1.73 -1.09 6.62
C ASN A 101 1.57 -2.20 7.68
N GLY A 102 0.35 -2.47 8.12
CA GLY A 102 -0.01 -3.54 9.04
C GLY A 102 0.27 -3.27 10.52
N SER A 103 0.73 -2.08 10.90
CA SER A 103 1.15 -1.80 12.28
C SER A 103 0.00 -1.56 13.27
N PHE A 104 -1.23 -1.41 12.80
CA PHE A 104 -2.42 -1.11 13.61
C PHE A 104 -3.40 -2.28 13.60
N TYR A 105 -3.11 -3.33 14.39
CA TYR A 105 -3.91 -4.56 14.37
C TYR A 105 -5.37 -4.34 14.81
N GLN A 106 -5.61 -3.66 15.92
CA GLN A 106 -6.99 -3.47 16.41
C GLN A 106 -7.89 -2.71 15.42
N PRO A 107 -7.47 -1.57 14.84
CA PRO A 107 -8.18 -0.92 13.76
C PRO A 107 -8.42 -1.82 12.54
N PHE A 108 -7.38 -2.53 12.11
CA PHE A 108 -7.49 -3.47 11.00
C PHE A 108 -8.56 -4.53 11.27
N HIS A 109 -8.49 -5.20 12.42
CA HIS A 109 -9.43 -6.25 12.82
C HIS A 109 -10.88 -5.73 12.84
N GLN A 110 -11.13 -4.59 13.49
CA GLN A 110 -12.47 -4.00 13.56
C GLN A 110 -13.05 -3.68 12.19
N ILE A 111 -12.25 -3.07 11.30
CA ILE A 111 -12.69 -2.71 9.96
C ILE A 111 -12.86 -3.97 9.09
N SER A 112 -11.98 -4.95 9.20
CA SER A 112 -12.07 -6.23 8.49
C SER A 112 -13.36 -6.97 8.84
N GLN A 113 -13.71 -7.02 10.12
CA GLN A 113 -14.95 -7.66 10.58
C GLN A 113 -16.23 -6.90 10.19
N SER A 114 -16.13 -5.62 9.89
CA SER A 114 -17.31 -4.80 9.49
C SER A 114 -17.80 -5.09 8.06
N GLY A 115 -17.00 -5.72 7.21
CA GLY A 115 -17.30 -5.95 5.80
C GLY A 115 -17.31 -4.68 4.93
N LEU A 116 -16.81 -3.54 5.44
CA LEU A 116 -16.77 -2.28 4.69
C LEU A 116 -15.68 -2.27 3.60
N VAL A 117 -14.59 -3.00 3.80
CA VAL A 117 -13.45 -3.04 2.86
C VAL A 117 -13.57 -4.27 1.97
N ASP A 118 -13.51 -4.06 0.66
CA ASP A 118 -13.59 -5.12 -0.34
C ASP A 118 -12.21 -5.70 -0.69
N LEU A 119 -11.15 -4.89 -0.54
CA LEU A 119 -9.77 -5.32 -0.84
C LEU A 119 -8.77 -4.66 0.12
N TRP A 120 -7.89 -5.46 0.69
CA TRP A 120 -6.77 -4.99 1.50
C TRP A 120 -5.45 -5.08 0.73
N GLY A 121 -4.66 -4.01 0.75
CA GLY A 121 -3.26 -4.02 0.33
C GLY A 121 -2.36 -4.05 1.56
N ILE A 122 -1.74 -5.19 1.85
CA ILE A 122 -0.88 -5.38 3.03
C ILE A 122 0.57 -5.27 2.60
N ASP A 123 1.27 -4.30 3.15
CA ASP A 123 2.69 -4.15 2.92
C ASP A 123 3.50 -5.17 3.75
N TYR A 124 4.10 -6.14 3.10
CA TYR A 124 5.04 -7.08 3.68
C TYR A 124 6.47 -6.64 3.35
N LYS A 125 7.14 -6.02 4.33
CA LYS A 125 8.36 -5.27 4.06
C LYS A 125 9.66 -6.05 4.25
N LEU A 126 9.63 -7.09 5.09
CA LEU A 126 10.78 -7.93 5.47
C LEU A 126 10.27 -9.27 6.00
N PRO A 127 11.12 -10.32 6.09
CA PRO A 127 10.80 -11.48 6.92
C PRO A 127 10.48 -11.06 8.35
N PHE A 128 9.49 -11.68 8.99
CA PHE A 128 9.11 -11.30 10.36
C PHE A 128 10.27 -11.43 11.35
N SER A 129 11.20 -12.35 11.13
CA SER A 129 12.44 -12.47 11.90
C SER A 129 13.31 -11.19 11.92
N GLN A 130 13.12 -10.29 10.95
CA GLN A 130 13.89 -9.05 10.80
C GLN A 130 13.10 -7.79 11.14
N TYR A 131 11.77 -7.88 11.27
CA TYR A 131 10.91 -6.71 11.55
C TYR A 131 11.29 -6.00 12.84
N GLU A 132 11.52 -6.75 13.91
CA GLU A 132 11.88 -6.19 15.21
C GLU A 132 13.15 -5.34 15.15
N LYS A 133 14.15 -5.78 14.38
CA LYS A 133 15.43 -5.07 14.22
C LYS A 133 15.31 -3.75 13.45
N VAL A 134 14.31 -3.64 12.56
CA VAL A 134 14.15 -2.50 11.65
C VAL A 134 13.03 -1.57 12.11
N LEU A 135 11.93 -2.13 12.63
CA LEU A 135 10.71 -1.38 12.98
C LEU A 135 10.45 -1.31 14.49
N GLY A 136 11.18 -2.09 15.30
CA GLY A 136 11.00 -2.20 16.74
C GLY A 136 9.92 -3.21 17.15
N GLU A 137 10.04 -3.73 18.36
CA GLU A 137 9.19 -4.81 18.91
C GLU A 137 7.69 -4.46 18.89
N LYS A 138 7.36 -3.22 19.19
CA LYS A 138 5.97 -2.75 19.24
C LYS A 138 5.21 -3.01 17.94
N TRP A 139 5.84 -2.83 16.80
CA TRP A 139 5.18 -2.94 15.50
C TRP A 139 5.22 -4.36 14.93
N TYR A 140 6.24 -5.13 15.26
CA TYR A 140 6.45 -6.48 14.76
C TYR A 140 5.20 -7.37 14.97
N LYS A 141 4.73 -7.49 16.22
CA LYS A 141 3.59 -8.35 16.56
C LYS A 141 2.31 -7.94 15.83
N ASN A 142 2.06 -6.64 15.73
CA ASN A 142 0.88 -6.13 15.03
C ASN A 142 0.96 -6.44 13.52
N CYS A 143 2.11 -6.19 12.88
CA CYS A 143 2.29 -6.48 11.46
C CYS A 143 2.09 -7.97 11.16
N GLN A 144 2.61 -8.85 12.01
CA GLN A 144 2.43 -10.29 11.87
C GLN A 144 0.96 -10.70 12.07
N SER A 145 0.26 -10.12 13.04
CA SER A 145 -1.16 -10.40 13.29
C SER A 145 -2.04 -9.94 12.14
N VAL A 146 -1.83 -8.73 11.62
CA VAL A 146 -2.53 -8.21 10.43
C VAL A 146 -2.28 -9.10 9.21
N PHE A 147 -1.03 -9.46 8.96
CA PHE A 147 -0.66 -10.31 7.84
C PHE A 147 -1.35 -11.69 7.92
N ASN A 148 -1.30 -12.34 9.09
CA ASN A 148 -1.89 -13.65 9.28
C ASN A 148 -3.42 -13.61 9.17
N GLU A 149 -4.08 -12.59 9.71
CA GLU A 149 -5.55 -12.43 9.60
C GLU A 149 -5.96 -12.13 8.15
N ALA A 150 -5.22 -11.25 7.45
CA ALA A 150 -5.49 -10.92 6.06
C ALA A 150 -5.40 -12.17 5.15
N LEU A 151 -4.46 -13.07 5.41
CA LEU A 151 -4.32 -14.32 4.65
C LEU A 151 -5.43 -15.35 4.90
N GLN A 152 -6.30 -15.16 5.89
CA GLN A 152 -7.52 -15.98 6.04
C GLN A 152 -8.54 -15.67 4.93
N ASN A 153 -8.44 -14.49 4.31
CA ASN A 153 -9.26 -14.08 3.18
C ASN A 153 -8.40 -13.67 1.98
N PRO A 154 -7.70 -14.63 1.34
CA PRO A 154 -6.71 -14.32 0.29
C PRO A 154 -7.32 -13.68 -0.96
N HIS A 155 -8.63 -13.85 -1.22
CA HIS A 155 -9.34 -13.21 -2.32
C HIS A 155 -9.60 -11.71 -2.09
N GLN A 156 -9.57 -11.27 -0.83
CA GLN A 156 -9.71 -9.87 -0.43
C GLN A 156 -8.38 -9.25 0.00
N THR A 157 -7.25 -9.90 -0.35
CA THR A 157 -5.94 -9.48 0.13
C THR A 157 -4.91 -9.48 -0.98
N GLU A 158 -4.23 -8.36 -1.16
CA GLU A 158 -2.99 -8.22 -1.91
C GLU A 158 -1.82 -8.09 -0.95
N ILE A 159 -0.85 -9.00 -1.02
CA ILE A 159 0.43 -8.81 -0.34
C ILE A 159 1.37 -8.05 -1.27
N ARG A 160 2.03 -7.01 -0.76
CA ARG A 160 2.90 -6.14 -1.56
C ARG A 160 4.26 -5.95 -0.90
N THR A 161 5.31 -5.92 -1.71
CA THR A 161 6.67 -5.61 -1.26
C THR A 161 7.37 -4.68 -2.24
N THR A 162 7.85 -3.54 -1.76
CA THR A 162 8.83 -2.75 -2.50
C THR A 162 10.20 -3.40 -2.34
N ILE A 163 10.76 -3.91 -3.44
CA ILE A 163 12.05 -4.60 -3.44
C ILE A 163 13.17 -3.56 -3.34
N TYR A 164 13.68 -3.37 -2.13
CA TYR A 164 14.74 -2.41 -1.81
C TYR A 164 16.06 -3.16 -1.57
N PRO A 165 17.12 -2.91 -2.37
CA PRO A 165 18.34 -3.72 -2.36
C PRO A 165 19.02 -3.89 -0.99
N PRO A 166 19.05 -2.90 -0.09
CA PRO A 166 19.63 -3.09 1.25
C PRO A 166 18.85 -4.06 2.16
N PHE A 167 17.57 -4.32 1.85
CA PHE A 167 16.71 -5.20 2.65
C PHE A 167 16.50 -6.56 1.98
N HIS A 168 16.54 -6.61 0.66
CA HIS A 168 16.11 -7.77 -0.10
C HIS A 168 17.24 -8.30 -0.98
N ASN A 169 17.48 -9.58 -0.90
CA ASN A 169 18.23 -10.39 -1.84
C ASN A 169 17.43 -11.68 -2.09
N GLU A 170 17.88 -12.53 -2.99
CA GLU A 170 17.18 -13.77 -3.33
C GLU A 170 16.83 -14.62 -2.10
N LYS A 171 17.77 -14.80 -1.17
CA LYS A 171 17.56 -15.61 0.04
C LYS A 171 16.47 -15.02 0.94
N VAL A 172 16.48 -13.70 1.14
CA VAL A 172 15.47 -12.99 1.93
C VAL A 172 14.10 -13.09 1.26
N LEU A 173 14.04 -12.94 -0.06
CA LEU A 173 12.79 -13.05 -0.81
C LEU A 173 12.23 -14.48 -0.80
N LEU A 174 13.08 -15.50 -0.79
CA LEU A 174 12.66 -16.89 -0.64
C LEU A 174 12.02 -17.13 0.74
N GLU A 175 12.64 -16.68 1.84
CA GLU A 175 12.07 -16.74 3.20
C GLU A 175 10.71 -16.01 3.26
N MET A 176 10.60 -14.87 2.60
CA MET A 176 9.33 -14.12 2.51
C MET A 176 8.26 -14.88 1.73
N ALA A 177 8.62 -15.57 0.66
CA ALA A 177 7.71 -16.36 -0.16
C ALA A 177 7.04 -17.50 0.61
N GLU A 178 7.79 -18.16 1.50
CA GLU A 178 7.26 -19.21 2.37
C GLU A 178 6.12 -18.67 3.27
N ASN A 179 6.28 -17.46 3.81
CA ASN A 179 5.22 -16.81 4.60
C ASN A 179 4.02 -16.39 3.74
N CYS A 180 4.23 -16.06 2.47
CA CYS A 180 3.18 -15.67 1.53
C CYS A 180 2.45 -16.85 0.89
N TYR A 181 2.77 -18.10 1.23
CA TYR A 181 2.26 -19.28 0.52
C TYR A 181 0.72 -19.34 0.44
N LEU A 182 0.01 -18.85 1.44
CA LEU A 182 -1.47 -18.81 1.46
C LEU A 182 -2.06 -17.64 0.65
N ALA A 183 -1.27 -16.64 0.29
CA ALA A 183 -1.74 -15.52 -0.56
C ALA A 183 -2.07 -16.02 -1.97
N ASN A 184 -3.06 -15.42 -2.62
CA ASN A 184 -3.32 -15.69 -4.04
C ASN A 184 -2.17 -15.16 -4.89
N HIS A 185 -1.72 -13.93 -4.60
CA HIS A 185 -0.59 -13.30 -5.26
C HIS A 185 0.22 -12.46 -4.28
N TRP A 186 1.54 -12.43 -4.53
CA TRP A 186 2.47 -11.52 -3.87
C TRP A 186 3.05 -10.56 -4.90
N TYR A 187 2.73 -9.28 -4.76
CA TYR A 187 3.12 -8.25 -5.70
C TYR A 187 4.46 -7.64 -5.33
N TRP A 188 5.42 -7.74 -6.24
CA TRP A 188 6.71 -7.07 -6.14
C TRP A 188 6.67 -5.76 -6.91
N GLN A 189 7.12 -4.70 -6.25
CA GLN A 189 7.36 -3.39 -6.85
C GLN A 189 8.84 -3.10 -6.77
N ASN A 190 9.51 -2.90 -7.92
CA ASN A 190 10.92 -2.55 -7.89
C ASN A 190 11.10 -1.16 -7.30
N PHE A 191 12.10 -1.02 -6.44
CA PHE A 191 12.49 0.24 -5.83
C PHE A 191 12.84 1.30 -6.88
N GLN A 192 12.52 2.57 -6.61
CA GLN A 192 12.87 3.71 -7.45
C GLN A 192 13.56 4.79 -6.62
N PRO A 193 14.80 5.19 -6.98
CA PRO A 193 15.60 6.11 -6.17
C PRO A 193 15.22 7.59 -6.33
N GLN A 194 14.39 7.96 -7.31
CA GLN A 194 14.12 9.35 -7.68
C GLN A 194 13.51 10.17 -6.55
N LYS A 195 12.64 9.55 -5.76
CA LYS A 195 11.96 10.18 -4.63
C LYS A 195 11.92 9.24 -3.44
N THR A 196 12.63 9.59 -2.38
CA THR A 196 12.78 8.76 -1.17
C THR A 196 12.84 9.63 0.07
N LEU A 197 12.52 9.04 1.24
CA LEU A 197 12.63 9.72 2.53
C LEU A 197 14.12 9.94 2.91
N SER A 198 14.96 8.94 2.72
CA SER A 198 16.39 9.01 2.99
C SER A 198 17.18 9.47 1.75
N ASN A 199 18.13 10.36 1.94
CA ASN A 199 19.03 10.78 0.87
C ASN A 199 19.96 9.64 0.43
N GLU A 200 20.39 8.78 1.35
CA GLU A 200 21.21 7.61 1.07
C GLU A 200 20.47 6.64 0.14
N ALA A 201 19.17 6.48 0.31
CA ALA A 201 18.37 5.62 -0.56
C ALA A 201 18.38 6.09 -2.03
N ARG A 202 18.57 7.39 -2.30
CA ARG A 202 18.65 7.94 -3.67
C ARG A 202 19.91 7.48 -4.42
N THR A 203 20.94 7.08 -3.71
CA THR A 203 22.21 6.62 -4.30
C THR A 203 22.23 5.12 -4.60
N ILE A 204 21.21 4.38 -4.15
CA ILE A 204 21.13 2.94 -4.29
C ILE A 204 20.51 2.58 -5.65
N PRO A 205 21.21 1.83 -6.51
CA PRO A 205 20.63 1.38 -7.76
C PRO A 205 19.54 0.33 -7.50
N PRO A 206 18.40 0.39 -8.21
CA PRO A 206 17.41 -0.68 -8.17
C PRO A 206 17.94 -1.94 -8.85
N TYR A 207 17.34 -3.07 -8.55
CA TYR A 207 17.65 -4.30 -9.30
C TYR A 207 17.16 -4.20 -10.75
N SER A 208 17.88 -4.87 -11.66
CA SER A 208 17.42 -4.98 -13.05
C SER A 208 16.14 -5.82 -13.15
N SER A 209 15.30 -5.50 -14.12
CA SER A 209 14.07 -6.29 -14.35
C SER A 209 14.38 -7.76 -14.71
N SER A 210 15.50 -8.00 -15.39
CA SER A 210 15.94 -9.37 -15.70
C SER A 210 16.28 -10.18 -14.46
N LEU A 211 16.98 -9.57 -13.49
CA LEU A 211 17.30 -10.23 -12.22
C LEU A 211 16.05 -10.52 -11.38
N LEU A 212 15.13 -9.56 -11.29
CA LEU A 212 13.88 -9.78 -10.56
C LEU A 212 13.01 -10.87 -11.20
N ASN A 213 12.97 -10.93 -12.53
CA ASN A 213 12.28 -12.02 -13.23
C ASN A 213 12.95 -13.38 -12.96
N GLN A 214 14.27 -13.43 -12.97
CA GLN A 214 15.01 -14.65 -12.64
C GLN A 214 14.68 -15.12 -11.22
N TRP A 215 14.74 -14.25 -10.21
CA TRP A 215 14.41 -14.61 -8.83
C TRP A 215 12.95 -15.02 -8.67
N ARG A 216 12.01 -14.33 -9.32
CA ARG A 216 10.60 -14.73 -9.32
C ARG A 216 10.45 -16.19 -9.83
N ASP A 217 11.04 -16.50 -10.97
CA ASP A 217 10.89 -17.82 -11.58
C ASP A 217 11.52 -18.91 -10.71
N GLN A 218 12.71 -18.67 -10.14
CA GLN A 218 13.37 -19.59 -9.22
C GLN A 218 12.56 -19.81 -7.94
N ILE A 219 12.04 -18.74 -7.33
CA ILE A 219 11.25 -18.82 -6.10
C ILE A 219 9.90 -19.50 -6.38
N ASN A 220 9.18 -19.13 -7.44
CA ASN A 220 7.93 -19.79 -7.82
C ASN A 220 8.12 -21.29 -8.08
N GLN A 221 9.21 -21.67 -8.72
CA GLN A 221 9.59 -23.07 -8.91
C GLN A 221 9.86 -23.77 -7.58
N HIS A 222 10.61 -23.12 -6.67
CA HIS A 222 10.95 -23.69 -5.37
C HIS A 222 9.70 -23.97 -4.51
N ILE A 223 8.79 -22.98 -4.42
CA ILE A 223 7.55 -23.12 -3.65
C ILE A 223 6.44 -23.86 -4.39
N GLN A 224 6.67 -24.27 -5.64
CA GLN A 224 5.72 -24.95 -6.52
C GLN A 224 4.39 -24.21 -6.70
N LYS A 225 4.45 -22.86 -6.78
CA LYS A 225 3.29 -21.99 -6.93
C LYS A 225 3.65 -20.75 -7.74
N ASP A 226 2.77 -20.37 -8.67
CA ASP A 226 2.87 -19.09 -9.39
C ASP A 226 2.31 -17.97 -8.49
N LEU A 227 3.10 -17.59 -7.49
CA LEU A 227 2.73 -16.66 -6.43
C LEU A 227 3.07 -15.21 -6.79
N ILE A 228 4.24 -14.99 -7.42
CA ILE A 228 4.86 -13.68 -7.52
C ILE A 228 4.46 -12.97 -8.81
N ILE A 229 3.92 -11.77 -8.68
CA ILE A 229 3.64 -10.87 -9.80
C ILE A 229 4.51 -9.62 -9.66
N ILE A 230 5.37 -9.36 -10.65
CA ILE A 230 6.14 -8.12 -10.70
C ILE A 230 5.28 -7.06 -11.36
N ARG A 231 4.89 -6.04 -10.59
CA ARG A 231 4.21 -4.86 -11.14
C ARG A 231 5.23 -3.98 -11.86
N SER A 232 4.99 -3.73 -13.14
CA SER A 232 5.73 -2.69 -13.85
C SER A 232 5.39 -1.35 -13.18
N ASN A 233 6.41 -0.67 -12.67
CA ASN A 233 6.21 0.70 -12.26
C ASN A 233 5.83 1.50 -13.50
N PRO A 234 4.66 2.15 -13.55
CA PRO A 234 4.41 3.09 -14.62
C PRO A 234 5.58 4.08 -14.60
N SER A 235 6.18 4.32 -15.76
CA SER A 235 7.23 5.32 -15.89
C SER A 235 6.66 6.65 -15.38
N PHE A 236 7.03 7.05 -14.16
CA PHE A 236 6.67 8.34 -13.59
C PHE A 236 7.47 9.41 -14.32
N LYS A 237 6.97 9.82 -15.47
CA LYS A 237 7.24 11.15 -15.97
C LYS A 237 6.42 12.08 -15.06
N ASN A 238 7.10 12.79 -14.17
CA ASN A 238 6.58 13.78 -13.23
C ASN A 238 5.72 13.24 -12.06
N SER A 239 6.41 12.79 -10.98
CA SER A 239 5.78 12.51 -9.67
C SER A 239 5.10 13.74 -9.04
N ASP A 240 5.48 14.96 -9.47
CA ASP A 240 4.89 16.23 -9.01
C ASP A 240 3.48 16.46 -9.58
N GLU A 241 3.16 15.96 -10.77
CA GLU A 241 1.82 16.10 -11.35
C GLU A 241 0.75 15.25 -10.64
N ARG A 242 1.10 14.13 -9.99
CA ARG A 242 0.10 13.33 -9.26
C ARG A 242 -0.43 14.01 -8.02
N LEU A 243 0.39 14.81 -7.36
CA LEU A 243 -0.01 15.53 -6.14
C LEU A 243 -0.45 16.96 -6.44
N MET A 244 -0.06 17.54 -7.59
CA MET A 244 -0.41 18.90 -7.98
C MET A 244 -1.70 19.03 -8.81
N ASN A 245 -2.24 17.98 -9.40
CA ASN A 245 -3.58 18.02 -10.02
C ASN A 245 -4.73 18.12 -8.99
N ILE A 246 -4.44 18.74 -7.84
CA ILE A 246 -5.34 18.87 -6.69
C ILE A 246 -6.15 20.19 -6.75
N VAL A 247 -5.80 21.10 -7.64
CA VAL A 247 -6.42 22.46 -7.67
C VAL A 247 -6.76 22.87 -9.11
N GLU A 248 -7.69 22.15 -9.76
CA GLU A 248 -8.54 22.70 -10.83
C GLU A 248 -9.84 21.89 -10.93
#